data_2b9ae5bf19b4e98566b7d4cd80e150c3
#
_entry.id   2b9ae5bf19b4e98566b7d4cd80e150c3
#
_cell.length_a   1.000
_cell.length_b   1.000
_cell.length_c   1.000
_cell.angle_alpha   90.00
_cell.angle_beta   90.00
_cell.angle_gamma   90.00
#
_symmetry.space_group_name_H-M   'P 1'
#
loop_
_entity.id
_entity.type
_entity.pdbx_description
1 polymer ?
#
loop_
_entity_poly.entity_id
_entity_poly.type
_entity_poly.pdbx_seq_one_letter_code
_entity_poly.pdbx_strand_id
1 'polypeptide(L)'
;SAEVMAKGLDIILGDEQVRSVFVNVFGGITACDQVARGIIGALETLGDAASKPLVVRLDGNKVEEGRAILAEAAHPLVHMEETMDGAARRAAELAAQASSK
;
A
#
# COMPACT_ATOMS: atom_id res chain seq x y z
N SER A 1 3.04 -2.92 14.45
CA SER A 1 2.38 -1.65 14.72
C SER A 1 2.37 -0.75 13.49
N ALA A 2 1.52 0.24 13.50
CA ALA A 2 1.44 1.19 12.39
C ALA A 2 2.74 1.98 12.20
N GLU A 3 3.42 2.31 13.28
CA GLU A 3 4.68 3.04 13.21
C GLU A 3 5.78 2.22 12.53
N VAL A 4 5.86 0.94 12.83
CA VAL A 4 6.84 0.06 12.20
C VAL A 4 6.55 -0.06 10.71
N MET A 5 5.30 -0.18 10.35
CA MET A 5 4.90 -0.23 8.94
C MET A 5 5.25 1.07 8.21
N ALA A 6 4.99 2.21 8.82
CA ALA A 6 5.29 3.51 8.22
C ALA A 6 6.79 3.64 7.94
N LYS A 7 7.64 3.24 8.88
CA LYS A 7 9.09 3.26 8.68
C LYS A 7 9.53 2.33 7.56
N GLY A 8 8.96 1.14 7.49
CA GLY A 8 9.26 0.19 6.42
C GLY A 8 8.87 0.73 5.06
N LEU A 9 7.70 1.34 4.97
CA LEU A 9 7.24 1.95 3.73
C LEU A 9 8.10 3.14 3.32
N ASP A 10 8.54 3.97 4.27
CA ASP A 10 9.44 5.08 3.98
C ASP A 10 10.70 4.60 3.27
N ILE A 11 11.31 3.53 3.79
CA ILE A 11 12.54 2.97 3.20
C ILE A 11 12.28 2.46 1.79
N ILE A 12 11.20 1.71 1.61
CA ILE A 12 10.86 1.11 0.31
C ILE A 12 10.50 2.18 -0.71
N LEU A 13 9.68 3.15 -0.31
CA LEU A 13 9.23 4.21 -1.20
C LEU A 13 10.36 5.17 -1.56
N GLY A 14 11.39 5.27 -0.73
CA GLY A 14 12.56 6.07 -1.02
C GLY A 14 13.58 5.40 -1.91
N ASP A 15 13.45 4.10 -2.18
CA ASP A 15 14.40 3.35 -3.01
C ASP A 15 14.10 3.59 -4.50
N GLU A 16 15.06 4.17 -5.20
CA GLU A 16 14.93 4.50 -6.62
C GLU A 16 14.74 3.27 -7.51
N GLN A 17 15.18 2.10 -7.07
CA GLN A 17 15.03 0.88 -7.83
C GLN A 17 13.64 0.26 -7.73
N VAL A 18 12.88 0.65 -6.72
CA VAL A 18 11.51 0.18 -6.54
C VAL A 18 10.58 1.00 -7.42
N ARG A 19 9.77 0.35 -8.25
CA ARG A 19 8.86 1.02 -9.19
C ARG A 19 7.39 0.92 -8.79
N SER A 20 7.04 -0.12 -8.02
CA SER A 20 5.73 -0.27 -7.39
C SER A 20 5.89 -1.08 -6.13
N VAL A 21 4.92 -0.98 -5.24
CA VAL A 21 4.94 -1.70 -3.97
C VAL A 21 3.67 -2.53 -3.84
N PHE A 22 3.82 -3.79 -3.48
CA PHE A 22 2.70 -4.67 -3.19
C PHE A 22 2.65 -4.90 -1.68
N VAL A 23 1.57 -4.46 -1.06
CA VAL A 23 1.33 -4.68 0.37
C VAL A 23 0.24 -5.76 0.50
N ASN A 24 0.62 -6.92 1.00
CA ASN A 24 -0.31 -8.02 1.22
C ASN A 24 -0.43 -8.27 2.71
N VAL A 25 -1.61 -8.06 3.25
CA VAL A 25 -1.89 -8.24 4.68
C VAL A 25 -2.91 -9.36 4.86
N PHE A 26 -2.56 -10.35 5.65
CA PHE A 26 -3.48 -11.43 5.97
C PHE A 26 -3.15 -11.99 7.37
N GLY A 27 -4.11 -12.70 7.95
CA GLY A 27 -3.92 -13.32 9.25
C GLY A 27 -4.69 -12.64 10.36
N GLY A 28 -4.64 -13.21 11.56
CA GLY A 28 -5.46 -12.81 12.67
C GLY A 28 -4.82 -11.87 13.68
N ILE A 29 -3.52 -11.58 13.58
CA ILE A 29 -2.81 -10.82 14.60
C ILE A 29 -2.87 -9.32 14.33
N THR A 30 -2.63 -8.91 13.08
CA THR A 30 -2.62 -7.49 12.73
C THR A 30 -3.98 -7.08 12.20
N ALA A 31 -4.55 -6.02 12.77
CA ALA A 31 -5.83 -5.50 12.31
C ALA A 31 -5.64 -4.65 11.04
N CYS A 32 -6.45 -4.91 10.03
CA CYS A 32 -6.33 -4.22 8.73
C CYS A 32 -6.58 -2.72 8.84
N ASP A 33 -7.41 -2.27 9.79
CA ASP A 33 -7.65 -0.85 9.99
C ASP A 33 -6.38 -0.12 10.43
N GLN A 34 -5.58 -0.74 11.30
CA GLN A 34 -4.31 -0.15 11.73
C GLN A 34 -3.29 -0.12 10.60
N VAL A 35 -3.24 -1.17 9.78
CA VAL A 35 -2.38 -1.20 8.62
C VAL A 35 -2.75 -0.10 7.63
N ALA A 36 -4.04 0.05 7.37
CA ALA A 36 -4.52 1.09 6.45
C ALA A 36 -4.13 2.49 6.95
N ARG A 37 -4.29 2.76 8.24
CA ARG A 37 -3.87 4.04 8.82
C ARG A 37 -2.37 4.25 8.72
N GLY A 38 -1.59 3.20 8.91
CA GLY A 38 -0.13 3.25 8.77
C GLY A 38 0.29 3.60 7.36
N ILE A 39 -0.36 3.00 6.36
CA ILE A 39 -0.10 3.29 4.95
C ILE A 39 -0.38 4.76 4.64
N ILE A 40 -1.55 5.25 5.03
CA ILE A 40 -1.94 6.64 4.76
C ILE A 40 -1.00 7.61 5.50
N GLY A 41 -0.68 7.31 6.75
CA GLY A 41 0.26 8.13 7.53
C GLY A 41 1.63 8.21 6.87
N ALA A 42 2.14 7.09 6.36
CA ALA A 42 3.42 7.08 5.67
C ALA A 42 3.38 7.92 4.39
N LEU A 43 2.29 7.80 3.61
CA LEU A 43 2.14 8.59 2.39
C LEU A 43 2.03 10.09 2.69
N GLU A 44 1.34 10.45 3.74
CA GLU A 44 1.24 11.85 4.15
C GLU A 44 2.59 12.41 4.61
N THR A 45 3.35 11.60 5.35
CA THR A 45 4.68 11.99 5.82
C THR A 45 5.64 12.22 4.66
N LEU A 46 5.58 11.35 3.64
CA LEU A 46 6.44 11.46 2.47
C LEU A 46 6.00 12.58 1.54
N GLY A 47 4.71 12.89 1.50
CA GLY A 47 4.19 13.92 0.62
C GLY A 47 4.61 13.70 -0.83
N ASP A 48 5.23 14.70 -1.43
CA ASP A 48 5.65 14.64 -2.83
C ASP A 48 6.76 13.61 -3.12
N ALA A 49 7.48 13.18 -2.07
CA ALA A 49 8.48 12.13 -2.23
C ALA A 49 7.85 10.77 -2.50
N ALA A 50 6.59 10.57 -2.12
CA ALA A 50 5.87 9.34 -2.43
C ALA A 50 5.35 9.43 -3.87
N SER A 51 6.05 8.79 -4.79
CA SER A 51 5.70 8.84 -6.22
C SER A 51 5.41 7.46 -6.80
N LYS A 52 5.51 6.41 -5.99
CA LYS A 52 5.38 5.04 -6.47
C LYS A 52 4.00 4.50 -6.12
N PRO A 53 3.34 3.77 -7.05
CA PRO A 53 2.03 3.19 -6.76
C PRO A 53 2.15 2.06 -5.74
N LEU A 54 1.15 1.99 -4.86
CA LEU A 54 1.00 0.92 -3.89
C LEU A 54 -0.22 0.09 -4.26
N VAL A 55 -0.04 -1.20 -4.40
CA VAL A 55 -1.14 -2.13 -4.56
C VAL A 55 -1.35 -2.82 -3.22
N VAL A 56 -2.54 -2.68 -2.65
CA VAL A 56 -2.83 -3.16 -1.31
C VAL A 56 -3.88 -4.25 -1.36
N ARG A 57 -3.59 -5.38 -0.77
CA ARG A 57 -4.55 -6.44 -0.54
C ARG A 57 -4.69 -6.66 0.96
N LEU A 58 -5.90 -6.52 1.45
CA LEU A 58 -6.22 -6.72 2.86
C LEU A 58 -7.10 -7.95 3.02
N ASP A 59 -6.77 -8.79 3.98
CA ASP A 59 -7.56 -9.96 4.32
C ASP A 59 -7.39 -10.27 5.81
N GLY A 60 -8.47 -10.72 6.44
CA GLY A 60 -8.46 -11.10 7.84
C GLY A 60 -9.23 -10.14 8.72
N ASN A 61 -8.69 -9.86 9.91
CA ASN A 61 -9.39 -9.09 10.94
C ASN A 61 -9.58 -7.62 10.52
N LYS A 62 -10.80 -7.13 10.65
CA LYS A 62 -11.17 -5.73 10.35
C LYS A 62 -10.87 -5.31 8.92
N VAL A 63 -11.01 -6.25 7.99
CA VAL A 63 -10.72 -6.00 6.58
C VAL A 63 -11.62 -4.90 6.01
N GLU A 64 -12.90 -4.88 6.38
CA GLU A 64 -13.84 -3.88 5.88
C GLU A 64 -13.47 -2.48 6.34
N GLU A 65 -13.10 -2.34 7.61
CA GLU A 65 -12.65 -1.07 8.16
C GLU A 65 -11.37 -0.59 7.48
N GLY A 66 -10.44 -1.49 7.23
CA GLY A 66 -9.21 -1.15 6.51
C GLY A 66 -9.47 -0.67 5.10
N ARG A 67 -10.34 -1.36 4.37
CA ARG A 67 -10.73 -0.95 3.02
C ARG A 67 -11.42 0.41 3.03
N ALA A 68 -12.29 0.65 4.00
CA ALA A 68 -12.99 1.94 4.12
C ALA A 68 -12.00 3.08 4.37
N ILE A 69 -11.01 2.88 5.21
CA ILE A 69 -9.99 3.90 5.50
C ILE A 69 -9.24 4.26 4.23
N LEU A 70 -8.80 3.26 3.45
CA LEU A 70 -8.08 3.51 2.21
C LEU A 70 -8.97 4.18 1.17
N ALA A 71 -10.24 3.77 1.08
CA ALA A 71 -11.18 4.35 0.14
C ALA A 71 -11.50 5.81 0.47
N GLU A 72 -11.68 6.12 1.75
CA GLU A 72 -11.98 7.49 2.20
C GLU A 72 -10.79 8.42 1.97
N ALA A 73 -9.57 7.92 2.17
CA ALA A 73 -8.37 8.70 1.92
C ALA A 73 -8.21 9.02 0.43
N ALA A 74 -8.71 8.14 -0.44
CA ALA A 74 -8.70 8.31 -1.89
C ALA A 74 -7.34 8.75 -2.44
N HIS A 75 -6.27 8.18 -1.89
CA HIS A 75 -4.92 8.57 -2.30
C HIS A 75 -4.64 8.05 -3.71
N PRO A 76 -4.15 8.91 -4.62
CA PRO A 76 -3.97 8.52 -6.03
C PRO A 76 -2.96 7.40 -6.25
N LEU A 77 -2.05 7.16 -5.32
CA LEU A 77 -1.05 6.10 -5.44
C LEU A 77 -1.54 4.76 -4.90
N VAL A 78 -2.65 4.72 -4.18
CA VAL A 78 -3.16 3.49 -3.57
C VAL A 78 -4.14 2.80 -4.49
N HIS A 79 -3.87 1.54 -4.82
CA HIS A 79 -4.73 0.68 -5.63
C HIS A 79 -5.10 -0.54 -4.82
N MET A 80 -6.38 -0.81 -4.68
CA MET A 80 -6.87 -1.94 -3.88
C MET A 80 -7.24 -3.10 -4.78
N GLU A 81 -6.82 -4.31 -4.39
CA GLU A 81 -7.15 -5.53 -5.09
C GLU A 81 -7.65 -6.58 -4.10
N GLU A 82 -8.54 -7.45 -4.55
CA GLU A 82 -9.13 -8.47 -3.69
C GLU A 82 -8.37 -9.79 -3.69
N THR A 83 -7.67 -10.10 -4.76
CA THR A 83 -6.93 -11.35 -4.88
C THR A 83 -5.43 -11.13 -4.94
N MET A 84 -4.66 -12.14 -4.52
CA MET A 84 -3.20 -12.06 -4.60
C MET A 84 -2.72 -11.99 -6.05
N ASP A 85 -3.32 -12.79 -6.93
CA ASP A 85 -2.95 -12.79 -8.34
C ASP A 85 -3.26 -11.43 -8.98
N GLY A 86 -4.41 -10.85 -8.68
CA GLY A 86 -4.78 -9.54 -9.16
C GLY A 86 -3.86 -8.45 -8.65
N ALA A 87 -3.51 -8.50 -7.37
CA ALA A 87 -2.60 -7.52 -6.77
C ALA A 87 -1.20 -7.60 -7.37
N ALA A 88 -0.66 -8.81 -7.53
CA ALA A 88 0.67 -9.00 -8.12
C ALA A 88 0.70 -8.53 -9.57
N ARG A 89 -0.35 -8.84 -10.34
CA ARG A 89 -0.47 -8.41 -11.73
C ARG A 89 -0.53 -6.89 -11.81
N ARG A 90 -1.34 -6.26 -10.95
CA ARG A 90 -1.48 -4.81 -10.93
C ARG A 90 -0.16 -4.12 -10.59
N ALA A 91 0.56 -4.66 -9.60
CA ALA A 91 1.86 -4.11 -9.22
C ALA A 91 2.85 -4.18 -10.38
N ALA A 92 2.87 -5.31 -11.10
CA ALA A 92 3.74 -5.49 -12.25
C ALA A 92 3.37 -4.54 -13.39
N GLU A 93 2.07 -4.36 -13.67
CA GLU A 93 1.60 -3.42 -14.68
C GLU A 93 2.00 -1.99 -14.36
N LEU A 94 1.84 -1.59 -13.11
CA LEU A 94 2.17 -0.23 -12.69
C LEU A 94 3.68 0.00 -12.72
N ALA A 95 4.47 -1.00 -12.38
CA ALA A 95 5.93 -0.92 -12.48
C ALA A 95 6.37 -0.77 -13.94
N ALA A 96 5.74 -1.51 -14.85
CA ALA A 96 6.03 -1.43 -16.27
C ALA A 96 5.67 -0.05 -16.84
N GLN A 97 4.56 0.53 -16.42
CA GLN A 97 4.16 1.87 -16.83
C GLN A 97 5.17 2.92 -16.36
N ALA A 98 5.64 2.79 -15.12
CA ALA A 98 6.65 3.70 -14.58
C ALA A 98 7.97 3.59 -15.35
N SER A 99 8.31 2.39 -15.84
CA SER A 99 9.53 2.17 -16.60
C SER A 99 9.49 2.76 -18.01
N SER A 100 8.31 2.90 -18.59
CA SER A 100 8.18 3.37 -19.97
C SER A 100 8.21 4.88 -20.09
N LYS A 101 8.34 5.56 -19.00
CA LYS A 101 8.54 7.01 -18.98
C LYS A 101 10.03 7.30 -18.96
#